data_6210e830353d2f0540c4edccfd870f26
#
_entry.id   6210e830353d2f0540c4edccfd870f26
#
_cell.length_a   1.000
_cell.length_b   1.000
_cell.length_c   1.000
_cell.angle_alpha   90.00
_cell.angle_beta   90.00
_cell.angle_gamma   90.00
#
_symmetry.space_group_name_H-M   'P 1'
#
loop_
_entity.id
_entity.type
_entity.pdbx_description
1 polymer ?
#
loop_
_entity_poly.entity_id
_entity_poly.type
_entity_poly.pdbx_seq_one_letter_code
_entity_poly.pdbx_strand_id
1 'polypeptide(L)'
;MMGASRRPPLLIALAVTSCLVYFAYVGVGLALGMTYVSGAAEKIAALPRAQGIIDPAGGLSIASISIPFVSGAPVVLNPLDLFPTWPGTERINVLLLGMDQRPEERVIGTPTRSDTLMVVSIDPVLKTGTMVSFPRDLWVAIPGFGEERINAAYRFGEINRGTGGGPALAARTIEQNFSLRTPYYATVDFAGFQEIINTLGGIVIDLRRPLKDDAYPTDNYGIERVYFAPGPQIMDGATALKYTRTRHADSDFGRMTRQQQVLFAIRDRALRLNMLPRVPQLMDQGLRAVQTNLTPVELLGLARLAGEIETSAVGTLVVENQLVTPITGAGGASLLVPKREEIRRAIRSALADPGLVREAGRVEIVSSPTSSRLAQQVADRLAGEGLQVARRSETGLETETTAVALFTEKPRTLAVTLRALGLGSEKVREAPADDGAPDIRVTLGPDFQLPASS
;
A
#
# COMPACT_ATOMS: atom_id res chain seq x y z
N MET A 1 -43.71 7.73 33.49
CA MET A 1 -43.02 6.68 34.24
C MET A 1 -42.84 5.48 33.34
N MET A 2 -41.65 5.31 32.82
CA MET A 2 -41.21 4.01 32.27
C MET A 2 -39.69 4.09 32.13
N GLY A 3 -39.03 3.21 32.82
CA GLY A 3 -37.61 3.22 33.09
C GLY A 3 -36.74 2.82 31.89
N ALA A 4 -35.73 3.58 31.67
CA ALA A 4 -34.61 3.24 30.78
C ALA A 4 -33.76 2.16 31.46
N SER A 5 -33.73 0.95 30.91
CA SER A 5 -32.84 -0.14 31.33
C SER A 5 -31.39 0.21 30.99
N ARG A 6 -30.65 0.65 31.97
CA ARG A 6 -29.20 0.74 31.94
C ARG A 6 -28.63 -0.68 31.98
N ARG A 7 -28.05 -1.16 30.88
CA ARG A 7 -27.22 -2.36 30.89
C ARG A 7 -25.82 -2.01 31.45
N PRO A 8 -25.18 -2.96 32.15
CA PRO A 8 -24.16 -2.63 33.13
C PRO A 8 -22.79 -2.34 32.56
N PRO A 9 -22.00 -1.53 33.27
CA PRO A 9 -20.62 -1.17 32.91
C PRO A 9 -19.61 -2.34 32.96
N LEU A 10 -20.11 -3.56 33.35
CA LEU A 10 -19.27 -4.74 33.59
C LEU A 10 -18.57 -5.28 32.31
N LEU A 11 -19.28 -5.29 31.16
CA LEU A 11 -18.74 -5.80 29.92
C LEU A 11 -17.68 -4.85 29.31
N ILE A 12 -17.91 -3.55 29.48
CA ILE A 12 -16.92 -2.53 29.04
C ILE A 12 -15.70 -2.57 29.98
N ALA A 13 -15.92 -2.72 31.29
CA ALA A 13 -14.84 -2.89 32.25
C ALA A 13 -14.02 -4.16 32.00
N LEU A 14 -14.66 -5.28 31.64
CA LEU A 14 -13.98 -6.55 31.29
C LEU A 14 -13.19 -6.43 29.97
N ALA A 15 -13.73 -5.78 28.95
CA ALA A 15 -13.01 -5.55 27.70
C ALA A 15 -11.81 -4.61 27.89
N VAL A 16 -11.98 -3.52 28.64
CA VAL A 16 -10.91 -2.59 28.98
C VAL A 16 -9.84 -3.28 29.87
N THR A 17 -10.26 -4.10 30.84
CA THR A 17 -9.31 -4.83 31.68
C THR A 17 -8.57 -5.91 30.91
N SER A 18 -9.22 -6.63 29.98
CA SER A 18 -8.54 -7.59 29.09
C SER A 18 -7.56 -6.91 28.13
N CYS A 19 -7.91 -5.76 27.57
CA CYS A 19 -6.98 -4.96 26.79
C CYS A 19 -5.81 -4.44 27.64
N LEU A 20 -6.06 -3.93 28.84
CA LEU A 20 -5.01 -3.47 29.76
C LEU A 20 -4.09 -4.60 30.22
N VAL A 21 -4.62 -5.78 30.50
CA VAL A 21 -3.82 -6.97 30.85
C VAL A 21 -3.00 -7.44 29.64
N TYR A 22 -3.58 -7.45 28.44
CA TYR A 22 -2.84 -7.76 27.22
C TYR A 22 -1.72 -6.74 26.94
N PHE A 23 -2.01 -5.44 27.07
CA PHE A 23 -1.00 -4.39 26.91
C PHE A 23 0.03 -4.38 28.03
N ALA A 24 -0.34 -4.72 29.27
CA ALA A 24 0.60 -4.91 30.36
C ALA A 24 1.50 -6.13 30.12
N TYR A 25 0.94 -7.24 29.61
CA TYR A 25 1.72 -8.45 29.30
C TYR A 25 2.69 -8.21 28.12
N VAL A 26 2.23 -7.53 27.06
CA VAL A 26 3.08 -7.11 25.94
C VAL A 26 4.09 -6.04 26.38
N GLY A 27 3.69 -5.09 27.21
CA GLY A 27 4.57 -4.05 27.78
C GLY A 27 5.63 -4.61 28.71
N VAL A 28 5.28 -5.57 29.58
CA VAL A 28 6.24 -6.27 30.45
C VAL A 28 7.15 -7.18 29.63
N GLY A 29 6.62 -7.88 28.61
CA GLY A 29 7.44 -8.67 27.68
C GLY A 29 8.44 -7.82 26.91
N LEU A 30 8.00 -6.65 26.41
CA LEU A 30 8.87 -5.65 25.77
C LEU A 30 9.85 -5.00 26.75
N ALA A 31 9.45 -4.67 27.99
CA ALA A 31 10.33 -4.10 29.00
C ALA A 31 11.35 -5.11 29.49
N LEU A 32 10.98 -6.37 29.68
CA LEU A 32 11.91 -7.46 29.99
C LEU A 32 12.84 -7.77 28.81
N GLY A 33 12.34 -7.73 27.58
CA GLY A 33 13.14 -7.82 26.36
C GLY A 33 14.12 -6.65 26.24
N MET A 34 13.69 -5.41 26.54
CA MET A 34 14.57 -4.22 26.51
C MET A 34 15.61 -4.22 27.62
N THR A 35 15.28 -4.65 28.85
CA THR A 35 16.27 -4.78 29.92
C THR A 35 17.27 -5.91 29.64
N TYR A 36 16.83 -6.98 28.99
CA TYR A 36 17.73 -8.05 28.54
C TYR A 36 18.62 -7.59 27.38
N VAL A 37 18.07 -6.84 26.40
CA VAL A 37 18.81 -6.27 25.26
C VAL A 37 19.77 -5.15 25.72
N SER A 38 19.39 -4.28 26.65
CA SER A 38 20.30 -3.25 27.18
C SER A 38 21.43 -3.86 28.01
N GLY A 39 21.16 -4.87 28.82
CA GLY A 39 22.21 -5.62 29.57
C GLY A 39 23.11 -6.46 28.65
N ALA A 40 22.58 -6.95 27.51
CA ALA A 40 23.37 -7.61 26.49
C ALA A 40 24.21 -6.62 25.67
N ALA A 41 23.63 -5.44 25.34
CA ALA A 41 24.35 -4.37 24.63
C ALA A 41 25.54 -3.84 25.41
N GLU A 42 25.43 -3.67 26.74
CA GLU A 42 26.57 -3.31 27.61
C GLU A 42 27.65 -4.38 27.62
N LYS A 43 27.27 -5.66 27.64
CA LYS A 43 28.24 -6.77 27.59
C LYS A 43 28.87 -6.93 26.20
N ILE A 44 28.15 -6.63 25.13
CA ILE A 44 28.65 -6.65 23.73
C ILE A 44 29.57 -5.46 23.47
N ALA A 45 29.26 -4.27 23.99
CA ALA A 45 30.14 -3.09 23.90
C ALA A 45 31.49 -3.29 24.59
N ALA A 46 31.59 -4.23 25.54
CA ALA A 46 32.84 -4.60 26.23
C ALA A 46 33.69 -5.62 25.43
N LEU A 47 33.26 -6.12 24.27
CA LEU A 47 34.01 -7.06 23.47
C LEU A 47 34.90 -6.35 22.42
N PRO A 48 36.21 -6.72 22.30
CA PRO A 48 37.17 -6.03 21.40
C PRO A 48 36.85 -6.06 19.91
N ARG A 49 35.79 -6.77 19.45
CA ARG A 49 35.36 -6.88 18.06
C ARG A 49 34.10 -6.04 17.71
N ALA A 50 33.57 -5.29 18.67
CA ALA A 50 32.33 -4.52 18.48
C ALA A 50 32.52 -3.17 17.79
N GLN A 51 33.73 -2.76 17.43
CA GLN A 51 34.03 -1.44 16.86
C GLN A 51 33.54 -1.23 15.41
N GLY A 52 32.99 -2.26 14.76
CA GLY A 52 32.42 -2.15 13.41
C GLY A 52 30.87 -2.09 13.33
N ILE A 53 30.19 -2.10 14.49
CA ILE A 53 28.71 -2.21 14.56
C ILE A 53 28.05 -0.84 14.85
N ILE A 54 28.83 0.16 15.18
CA ILE A 54 28.33 1.51 15.51
C ILE A 54 28.55 2.42 14.31
N ASP A 55 27.45 2.89 13.72
CA ASP A 55 27.46 3.94 12.71
C ASP A 55 28.07 5.24 13.33
N PRO A 56 28.97 5.95 12.64
CA PRO A 56 29.56 7.20 13.12
C PRO A 56 28.53 8.31 13.46
N ALA A 57 27.26 8.15 13.08
CA ALA A 57 26.15 9.01 13.49
C ALA A 57 25.47 8.59 14.82
N GLY A 58 26.03 7.62 15.57
CA GLY A 58 25.55 7.19 16.90
C GLY A 58 24.32 6.29 16.87
N GLY A 59 23.96 5.69 15.72
CA GLY A 59 22.88 4.73 15.56
C GLY A 59 23.40 3.29 15.52
N LEU A 60 22.72 2.36 16.21
CA LEU A 60 22.95 0.93 16.03
C LEU A 60 22.40 0.52 14.65
N SER A 61 23.27 0.13 13.74
CA SER A 61 22.88 -0.52 12.50
C SER A 61 22.56 -1.99 12.81
N ILE A 62 21.28 -2.36 12.76
CA ILE A 62 20.88 -3.76 12.94
C ILE A 62 20.73 -4.41 11.57
N ALA A 63 21.83 -4.71 10.93
CA ALA A 63 21.84 -5.73 9.90
C ALA A 63 21.79 -7.15 10.52
N SER A 64 22.13 -7.31 11.82
CA SER A 64 22.09 -8.61 12.51
C SER A 64 22.22 -8.48 14.02
N ILE A 65 21.12 -8.66 14.77
CA ILE A 65 21.22 -9.03 16.19
C ILE A 65 21.32 -10.56 16.24
N SER A 66 22.50 -11.08 16.46
CA SER A 66 22.71 -12.50 16.73
C SER A 66 22.47 -12.76 18.22
N ILE A 67 21.41 -13.48 18.56
CA ILE A 67 21.20 -14.01 19.91
C ILE A 67 21.95 -15.33 20.02
N PRO A 68 23.01 -15.43 20.85
CA PRO A 68 23.64 -16.72 21.07
C PRO A 68 22.73 -17.55 21.97
N PHE A 69 22.40 -18.75 21.56
CA PHE A 69 21.71 -19.84 22.24
C PHE A 69 20.33 -20.22 21.67
N VAL A 70 20.31 -20.79 20.46
CA VAL A 70 19.58 -22.02 20.14
C VAL A 70 20.29 -22.64 18.92
N SER A 71 20.91 -23.81 19.13
CA SER A 71 21.45 -24.70 18.08
C SER A 71 22.10 -24.05 16.83
N GLY A 72 23.28 -23.45 16.99
CA GLY A 72 24.32 -23.41 15.94
C GLY A 72 24.19 -22.38 14.81
N ALA A 73 23.11 -21.66 14.65
CA ALA A 73 22.98 -20.59 13.67
C ALA A 73 22.52 -19.27 14.34
N PRO A 74 23.08 -18.11 13.95
CA PRO A 74 22.59 -16.82 14.45
C PRO A 74 21.17 -16.57 13.94
N VAL A 75 20.20 -16.47 14.83
CA VAL A 75 18.84 -16.07 14.49
C VAL A 75 18.83 -14.53 14.37
N VAL A 76 18.80 -14.04 13.15
CA VAL A 76 18.59 -12.63 12.87
C VAL A 76 17.09 -12.35 13.03
N LEU A 77 16.67 -11.76 14.14
CA LEU A 77 15.30 -11.33 14.33
C LEU A 77 15.10 -9.99 13.60
N ASN A 78 14.35 -10.02 12.51
CA ASN A 78 13.82 -8.79 11.95
C ASN A 78 12.68 -8.32 12.86
N PRO A 79 12.74 -7.09 13.45
CA PRO A 79 11.70 -6.60 14.33
C PRO A 79 10.29 -6.56 13.70
N LEU A 80 10.21 -6.50 12.39
CA LEU A 80 8.95 -6.59 11.66
C LEU A 80 8.31 -7.99 11.73
N ASP A 81 9.08 -9.02 12.09
CA ASP A 81 8.56 -10.38 12.31
C ASP A 81 7.65 -10.46 13.55
N LEU A 82 7.71 -9.46 14.42
CA LEU A 82 6.79 -9.29 15.55
C LEU A 82 5.39 -8.82 15.11
N PHE A 83 5.27 -8.25 13.92
CA PHE A 83 3.99 -7.81 13.39
C PHE A 83 3.26 -8.97 12.71
N PRO A 84 1.91 -8.98 12.74
CA PRO A 84 1.13 -10.00 12.06
C PRO A 84 1.42 -10.01 10.57
N THR A 85 1.33 -11.17 9.95
CA THR A 85 1.36 -11.29 8.49
C THR A 85 0.03 -10.81 7.91
N TRP A 86 0.06 -10.23 6.71
CA TRP A 86 -1.16 -9.97 5.97
C TRP A 86 -1.86 -11.28 5.62
N PRO A 87 -3.16 -11.43 5.91
CA PRO A 87 -3.82 -12.74 5.81
C PRO A 87 -4.18 -13.17 4.38
N GLY A 88 -4.08 -12.27 3.41
CA GLY A 88 -4.48 -12.51 2.02
C GLY A 88 -3.30 -12.61 1.06
N THR A 89 -3.56 -13.20 -0.11
CA THR A 89 -2.62 -13.27 -1.24
C THR A 89 -2.98 -12.32 -2.37
N GLU A 90 -4.20 -11.78 -2.34
CA GLU A 90 -4.70 -10.83 -3.33
C GLU A 90 -4.02 -9.48 -3.21
N ARG A 91 -3.95 -8.76 -4.32
CA ARG A 91 -3.40 -7.41 -4.38
C ARG A 91 -4.19 -6.45 -3.50
N ILE A 92 -3.51 -5.72 -2.66
CA ILE A 92 -4.08 -4.77 -1.70
C ILE A 92 -4.07 -3.39 -2.32
N ASN A 93 -5.24 -2.80 -2.55
CA ASN A 93 -5.35 -1.44 -3.05
C ASN A 93 -5.95 -0.54 -1.97
N VAL A 94 -5.17 0.45 -1.54
CA VAL A 94 -5.56 1.44 -0.53
C VAL A 94 -5.69 2.80 -1.20
N LEU A 95 -6.89 3.39 -1.17
CA LEU A 95 -7.13 4.76 -1.62
C LEU A 95 -6.70 5.75 -0.53
N LEU A 96 -5.65 6.51 -0.80
CA LEU A 96 -5.21 7.60 0.05
C LEU A 96 -5.88 8.90 -0.39
N LEU A 97 -6.52 9.58 0.54
CA LEU A 97 -7.21 10.86 0.35
C LEU A 97 -6.62 11.91 1.30
N GLY A 98 -6.02 12.95 0.74
CA GLY A 98 -5.55 14.12 1.48
C GLY A 98 -6.60 15.23 1.45
N MET A 99 -7.03 15.67 2.63
CA MET A 99 -8.08 16.67 2.78
C MET A 99 -7.47 18.04 3.01
N ASP A 100 -7.81 19.01 2.14
CA ASP A 100 -7.53 20.43 2.40
C ASP A 100 -8.62 20.97 3.32
N GLN A 101 -8.58 20.60 4.59
CA GLN A 101 -9.51 21.07 5.60
C GLN A 101 -8.77 21.90 6.65
N ARG A 102 -9.18 23.15 6.78
CA ARG A 102 -8.67 24.03 7.82
C ARG A 102 -9.31 23.71 9.17
N PRO A 103 -8.63 24.00 10.29
CA PRO A 103 -9.17 23.71 11.61
C PRO A 103 -10.57 24.30 11.85
N GLU A 104 -10.83 25.49 11.32
CA GLU A 104 -12.12 26.17 11.45
C GLU A 104 -13.24 25.46 10.67
N GLU A 105 -12.94 24.98 9.45
CA GLU A 105 -13.88 24.23 8.61
C GLU A 105 -14.23 22.87 9.23
N ARG A 106 -13.28 22.27 9.93
CA ARG A 106 -13.48 21.04 10.69
C ARG A 106 -14.46 21.22 11.83
N VAL A 107 -14.36 22.34 12.57
CA VAL A 107 -15.27 22.67 13.69
C VAL A 107 -16.70 22.88 13.18
N ILE A 108 -16.87 23.53 12.03
CA ILE A 108 -18.17 23.79 11.40
C ILE A 108 -18.74 22.55 10.71
N GLY A 109 -17.91 21.50 10.50
CA GLY A 109 -18.33 20.26 9.80
C GLY A 109 -18.59 20.46 8.31
N THR A 110 -17.96 21.44 7.69
CA THR A 110 -18.13 21.72 6.26
C THR A 110 -17.49 20.59 5.44
N PRO A 111 -18.25 19.88 4.56
CA PRO A 111 -17.68 18.86 3.71
C PRO A 111 -16.66 19.45 2.75
N THR A 112 -15.43 18.94 2.79
CA THR A 112 -14.32 19.43 1.97
C THR A 112 -14.08 18.54 0.75
N ARG A 113 -13.25 19.02 -0.19
CA ARG A 113 -12.77 18.24 -1.33
C ARG A 113 -11.46 17.52 -0.98
N SER A 114 -11.19 16.41 -1.65
CA SER A 114 -9.91 15.73 -1.54
C SER A 114 -8.91 16.32 -2.54
N ASP A 115 -7.87 16.99 -2.06
CA ASP A 115 -6.86 17.61 -2.93
C ASP A 115 -5.73 16.63 -3.31
N THR A 116 -5.66 15.50 -2.62
CA THR A 116 -4.80 14.36 -2.96
C THR A 116 -5.67 13.13 -3.16
N LEU A 117 -5.53 12.50 -4.32
CA LEU A 117 -6.14 11.20 -4.63
C LEU A 117 -5.03 10.29 -5.16
N MET A 118 -4.67 9.27 -4.38
CA MET A 118 -3.62 8.34 -4.73
C MET A 118 -4.04 6.92 -4.34
N VAL A 119 -3.81 5.95 -5.22
CA VAL A 119 -3.95 4.54 -4.87
C VAL A 119 -2.57 3.95 -4.65
N VAL A 120 -2.37 3.36 -3.47
CA VAL A 120 -1.22 2.52 -3.16
C VAL A 120 -1.65 1.07 -3.35
N SER A 121 -1.05 0.41 -4.33
CA SER A 121 -1.29 -0.99 -4.66
C SER A 121 -0.10 -1.82 -4.23
N ILE A 122 -0.34 -2.86 -3.44
CA ILE A 122 0.69 -3.75 -2.89
C ILE A 122 0.39 -5.18 -3.32
N ASP A 123 1.37 -5.86 -3.88
CA ASP A 123 1.31 -7.30 -4.13
C ASP A 123 1.99 -8.03 -2.95
N PRO A 124 1.23 -8.73 -2.10
CA PRO A 124 1.78 -9.40 -0.92
C PRO A 124 2.59 -10.65 -1.27
N VAL A 125 2.38 -11.23 -2.44
CA VAL A 125 3.08 -12.45 -2.91
C VAL A 125 4.40 -12.07 -3.58
N LEU A 126 4.36 -11.14 -4.54
CA LEU A 126 5.55 -10.72 -5.29
C LEU A 126 6.41 -9.68 -4.55
N LYS A 127 5.93 -9.17 -3.42
CA LYS A 127 6.60 -8.12 -2.64
C LYS A 127 6.93 -6.90 -3.50
N THR A 128 5.92 -6.43 -4.25
CA THR A 128 6.02 -5.24 -5.09
C THR A 128 4.93 -4.23 -4.72
N GLY A 129 5.18 -2.97 -5.01
CA GLY A 129 4.22 -1.89 -4.78
C GLY A 129 4.09 -0.99 -6.00
N THR A 130 2.98 -0.26 -6.07
CA THR A 130 2.77 0.78 -7.10
C THR A 130 1.95 1.91 -6.51
N MET A 131 2.36 3.14 -6.74
CA MET A 131 1.58 4.32 -6.41
C MET A 131 1.01 4.95 -7.67
N VAL A 132 -0.32 5.11 -7.71
CA VAL A 132 -1.04 5.74 -8.83
C VAL A 132 -1.69 7.02 -8.32
N SER A 133 -1.26 8.18 -8.84
CA SER A 133 -1.80 9.49 -8.45
C SER A 133 -2.73 10.03 -9.52
N PHE A 134 -3.90 10.52 -9.10
CA PHE A 134 -4.91 11.13 -9.96
C PHE A 134 -4.98 12.64 -9.72
N PRO A 135 -4.95 13.48 -10.78
CA PRO A 135 -5.11 14.92 -10.61
C PRO A 135 -6.53 15.25 -10.13
N ARG A 136 -6.63 16.15 -9.17
CA ARG A 136 -7.89 16.53 -8.54
C ARG A 136 -8.93 17.16 -9.50
N ASP A 137 -8.43 17.78 -10.57
CA ASP A 137 -9.26 18.47 -11.58
C ASP A 137 -9.68 17.55 -12.74
N LEU A 138 -9.48 16.22 -12.60
CA LEU A 138 -9.86 15.21 -13.58
C LEU A 138 -11.39 15.16 -13.70
N TRP A 139 -11.92 15.37 -14.91
CA TRP A 139 -13.36 15.40 -15.21
C TRP A 139 -13.89 14.00 -15.46
N VAL A 140 -14.68 13.47 -14.53
CA VAL A 140 -15.09 12.07 -14.50
C VAL A 140 -16.55 11.90 -14.14
N ALA A 141 -17.14 10.77 -14.52
CA ALA A 141 -18.47 10.38 -14.06
C ALA A 141 -18.41 9.95 -12.59
N ILE A 142 -19.13 10.67 -11.72
CA ILE A 142 -19.31 10.33 -10.31
C ILE A 142 -20.63 9.56 -10.16
N PRO A 143 -20.62 8.32 -9.64
CA PRO A 143 -21.82 7.51 -9.49
C PRO A 143 -22.96 8.23 -8.76
N GLY A 144 -24.10 8.43 -9.46
CA GLY A 144 -25.27 9.12 -8.93
C GLY A 144 -25.25 10.65 -8.99
N PHE A 145 -24.16 11.28 -9.50
CA PHE A 145 -24.01 12.74 -9.50
C PHE A 145 -23.64 13.33 -10.89
N GLY A 146 -23.45 12.47 -11.90
CA GLY A 146 -23.04 12.92 -13.23
C GLY A 146 -21.55 13.19 -13.35
N GLU A 147 -21.15 14.02 -14.31
CA GLU A 147 -19.73 14.36 -14.54
C GLU A 147 -19.35 15.60 -13.73
N GLU A 148 -18.23 15.48 -13.01
CA GLU A 148 -17.66 16.54 -12.20
C GLU A 148 -16.14 16.28 -12.00
N ARG A 149 -15.40 17.19 -11.36
CA ARG A 149 -14.03 16.96 -10.95
C ARG A 149 -13.95 15.79 -9.95
N ILE A 150 -12.98 14.92 -10.11
CA ILE A 150 -12.83 13.71 -9.28
C ILE A 150 -12.78 14.04 -7.78
N ASN A 151 -12.20 15.18 -7.40
CA ASN A 151 -12.10 15.60 -6.00
C ASN A 151 -13.44 15.97 -5.36
N ALA A 152 -14.48 16.19 -6.16
CA ALA A 152 -15.85 16.44 -5.67
C ALA A 152 -16.52 15.16 -5.16
N ALA A 153 -16.05 13.97 -5.59
CA ALA A 153 -16.63 12.69 -5.20
C ALA A 153 -16.64 12.52 -3.67
N TYR A 154 -15.53 12.83 -3.01
CA TYR A 154 -15.46 12.77 -1.54
C TYR A 154 -16.53 13.67 -0.90
N ARG A 155 -16.60 14.93 -1.31
CA ARG A 155 -17.57 15.89 -0.78
C ARG A 155 -19.02 15.44 -1.00
N PHE A 156 -19.34 14.95 -2.19
CA PHE A 156 -20.69 14.45 -2.47
C PHE A 156 -21.06 13.24 -1.61
N GLY A 157 -20.11 12.36 -1.36
CA GLY A 157 -20.28 11.22 -0.46
C GLY A 157 -20.51 11.63 1.00
N GLU A 158 -19.83 12.65 1.48
CA GLU A 158 -20.04 13.16 2.85
C GLU A 158 -21.41 13.84 3.02
N ILE A 159 -21.86 14.60 2.01
CA ILE A 159 -23.18 15.25 2.03
C ILE A 159 -24.30 14.20 1.94
N ASN A 160 -24.09 13.15 1.12
CA ASN A 160 -25.09 12.14 0.82
C ASN A 160 -24.66 10.80 1.42
N ARG A 161 -24.74 10.66 2.74
CA ARG A 161 -24.27 9.48 3.50
C ARG A 161 -24.87 8.14 3.07
N GLY A 162 -26.01 8.15 2.38
CA GLY A 162 -26.59 6.95 1.74
C GLY A 162 -25.68 6.31 0.68
N THR A 163 -24.66 7.01 0.21
CA THR A 163 -23.62 6.48 -0.70
C THR A 163 -22.51 5.71 0.00
N GLY A 164 -22.52 5.56 1.33
CA GLY A 164 -21.45 4.96 2.13
C GLY A 164 -20.36 5.93 2.57
N GLY A 165 -20.58 7.24 2.38
CA GLY A 165 -19.63 8.30 2.76
C GLY A 165 -18.64 8.70 1.66
N GLY A 166 -17.83 9.71 1.97
CA GLY A 166 -16.88 10.30 1.03
C GLY A 166 -15.86 9.32 0.45
N PRO A 167 -15.14 8.54 1.28
CA PRO A 167 -14.18 7.57 0.80
C PRO A 167 -14.79 6.51 -0.12
N ALA A 168 -15.98 6.00 0.23
CA ALA A 168 -16.66 4.97 -0.56
C ALA A 168 -17.10 5.49 -1.93
N LEU A 169 -17.59 6.73 -2.01
CA LEU A 169 -17.96 7.33 -3.30
C LEU A 169 -16.72 7.64 -4.15
N ALA A 170 -15.65 8.13 -3.55
CA ALA A 170 -14.37 8.34 -4.24
C ALA A 170 -13.79 7.02 -4.78
N ALA A 171 -13.83 5.94 -4.01
CA ALA A 171 -13.40 4.60 -4.43
C ALA A 171 -14.21 4.10 -5.63
N ARG A 172 -15.55 4.15 -5.55
CA ARG A 172 -16.43 3.77 -6.69
C ARG A 172 -16.22 4.65 -7.93
N THR A 173 -15.89 5.92 -7.75
CA THR A 173 -15.58 6.82 -8.87
C THR A 173 -14.32 6.38 -9.61
N ILE A 174 -13.28 5.99 -8.88
CA ILE A 174 -12.03 5.45 -9.46
C ILE A 174 -12.31 4.12 -10.15
N GLU A 175 -13.02 3.20 -9.50
CA GLU A 175 -13.37 1.89 -10.05
C GLU A 175 -14.17 2.01 -11.35
N GLN A 176 -15.22 2.83 -11.36
CA GLN A 176 -16.08 3.02 -12.54
C GLN A 176 -15.31 3.60 -13.74
N ASN A 177 -14.45 4.59 -13.51
CA ASN A 177 -13.75 5.26 -14.60
C ASN A 177 -12.49 4.50 -15.05
N PHE A 178 -11.78 3.85 -14.14
CA PHE A 178 -10.44 3.31 -14.41
C PHE A 178 -10.29 1.82 -14.14
N SER A 179 -11.37 1.12 -13.73
CA SER A 179 -11.36 -0.33 -13.42
C SER A 179 -10.32 -0.70 -12.35
N LEU A 180 -10.07 0.21 -11.41
CA LEU A 180 -9.16 0.01 -10.29
C LEU A 180 -9.98 -0.04 -9.00
N ARG A 181 -10.27 -1.24 -8.52
CA ARG A 181 -11.00 -1.48 -7.28
C ARG A 181 -10.12 -1.11 -6.08
N THR A 182 -10.66 -0.34 -5.15
CA THR A 182 -9.97 0.13 -3.95
C THR A 182 -10.82 -0.16 -2.70
N PRO A 183 -10.76 -1.41 -2.17
CA PRO A 183 -11.58 -1.83 -1.03
C PRO A 183 -11.17 -1.15 0.28
N TYR A 184 -9.92 -0.68 0.36
CA TYR A 184 -9.40 0.00 1.53
C TYR A 184 -9.18 1.48 1.24
N TYR A 185 -9.31 2.28 2.30
CA TYR A 185 -9.01 3.71 2.21
C TYR A 185 -8.31 4.22 3.47
N ALA A 186 -7.61 5.32 3.32
CA ALA A 186 -7.11 6.14 4.42
C ALA A 186 -7.26 7.63 4.04
N THR A 187 -7.93 8.40 4.90
CA THR A 187 -8.05 9.85 4.75
C THR A 187 -7.23 10.55 5.81
N VAL A 188 -6.52 11.60 5.44
CA VAL A 188 -5.69 12.39 6.34
C VAL A 188 -5.89 13.87 6.06
N ASP A 189 -6.08 14.67 7.10
CA ASP A 189 -6.06 16.12 7.02
C ASP A 189 -4.65 16.68 7.27
N PHE A 190 -4.49 17.99 7.11
CA PHE A 190 -3.18 18.65 7.28
C PHE A 190 -2.61 18.51 8.69
N ALA A 191 -3.46 18.59 9.72
CA ALA A 191 -3.02 18.46 11.10
C ALA A 191 -2.51 17.04 11.38
N GLY A 192 -3.25 16.02 10.96
CA GLY A 192 -2.86 14.62 11.10
C GLY A 192 -1.59 14.28 10.31
N PHE A 193 -1.45 14.81 9.10
CA PHE A 193 -0.22 14.66 8.32
C PHE A 193 1.00 15.24 9.05
N GLN A 194 0.88 16.46 9.59
CA GLN A 194 1.97 17.08 10.35
C GLN A 194 2.31 16.29 11.61
N GLU A 195 1.29 15.82 12.34
CA GLU A 195 1.46 15.07 13.58
C GLU A 195 2.20 13.74 13.34
N ILE A 196 1.83 12.99 12.30
CA ILE A 196 2.52 11.75 11.91
C ILE A 196 4.01 12.00 11.66
N ILE A 197 4.34 13.01 10.85
CA ILE A 197 5.74 13.33 10.51
C ILE A 197 6.52 13.77 11.75
N ASN A 198 5.92 14.61 12.61
CA ASN A 198 6.55 15.08 13.84
C ASN A 198 6.82 13.91 14.81
N THR A 199 5.89 12.96 14.91
CA THR A 199 6.08 11.74 15.75
C THR A 199 7.21 10.86 15.23
N LEU A 200 7.39 10.78 13.91
CA LEU A 200 8.54 10.12 13.30
C LEU A 200 9.87 10.87 13.55
N GLY A 201 9.81 12.10 14.12
CA GLY A 201 10.98 12.94 14.30
C GLY A 201 11.49 13.55 13.01
N GLY A 202 10.58 13.82 12.06
CA GLY A 202 10.85 14.35 10.75
C GLY A 202 11.19 13.29 9.70
N ILE A 203 11.15 13.70 8.44
CA ILE A 203 11.51 12.89 7.27
C ILE A 203 12.65 13.52 6.51
N VAL A 204 13.38 12.72 5.73
CA VAL A 204 14.49 13.22 4.89
C VAL A 204 14.04 13.19 3.43
N ILE A 205 14.13 14.35 2.77
CA ILE A 205 13.86 14.49 1.33
C ILE A 205 15.12 15.01 0.65
N ASP A 206 15.58 14.31 -0.37
CA ASP A 206 16.71 14.75 -1.20
C ASP A 206 16.19 15.46 -2.45
N LEU A 207 16.38 16.77 -2.52
CA LEU A 207 15.95 17.59 -3.65
C LEU A 207 17.08 17.68 -4.69
N ARG A 208 16.83 17.17 -5.88
CA ARG A 208 17.79 17.27 -6.99
C ARG A 208 17.95 18.69 -7.52
N ARG A 209 16.95 19.56 -7.34
CA ARG A 209 16.88 20.95 -7.80
C ARG A 209 16.21 21.80 -6.75
N PRO A 210 16.54 23.11 -6.68
CA PRO A 210 15.82 24.01 -5.77
C PRO A 210 14.34 24.09 -6.16
N LEU A 211 13.49 24.19 -5.15
CA LEU A 211 12.06 24.39 -5.31
C LEU A 211 11.68 25.73 -4.67
N LYS A 212 11.06 26.61 -5.45
CA LYS A 212 10.66 27.94 -5.02
C LYS A 212 9.22 28.21 -5.38
N ASP A 213 8.42 28.63 -4.41
CA ASP A 213 7.04 29.09 -4.61
C ASP A 213 6.88 30.48 -4.00
N ASP A 214 6.68 31.48 -4.86
CA ASP A 214 6.53 32.88 -4.42
C ASP A 214 5.10 33.22 -4.04
N ALA A 215 4.14 32.33 -4.25
CA ALA A 215 2.72 32.54 -3.99
C ALA A 215 2.09 31.40 -3.18
N TYR A 216 2.86 30.82 -2.24
CA TYR A 216 2.35 29.76 -1.38
C TYR A 216 1.23 30.27 -0.48
N PRO A 217 0.03 29.64 -0.47
CA PRO A 217 -1.10 30.10 0.33
C PRO A 217 -0.88 29.81 1.82
N THR A 218 -1.06 30.83 2.65
CA THR A 218 -1.04 30.71 4.11
C THR A 218 -2.42 30.41 4.68
N ASP A 219 -2.49 29.99 5.95
CA ASP A 219 -3.75 29.63 6.60
C ASP A 219 -4.67 30.85 6.81
N ASN A 220 -4.11 32.08 6.87
CA ASN A 220 -4.85 33.34 6.98
C ASN A 220 -5.21 33.96 5.63
N TYR A 221 -5.32 33.20 4.55
CA TYR A 221 -5.63 33.64 3.17
C TYR A 221 -4.60 34.61 2.56
N GLY A 222 -3.41 34.71 3.15
CA GLY A 222 -2.28 35.43 2.60
C GLY A 222 -1.44 34.56 1.67
N ILE A 223 -0.32 35.12 1.24
CA ILE A 223 0.71 34.36 0.49
C ILE A 223 2.06 34.55 1.20
N GLU A 224 2.89 33.52 1.13
CA GLU A 224 4.28 33.58 1.57
C GLU A 224 5.20 32.99 0.50
N ARG A 225 6.48 33.36 0.56
CA ARG A 225 7.51 32.74 -0.26
C ARG A 225 8.07 31.53 0.46
N VAL A 226 8.07 30.38 -0.22
CA VAL A 226 8.66 29.14 0.26
C VAL A 226 9.85 28.79 -0.64
N TYR A 227 10.96 28.39 -0.03
CA TYR A 227 12.16 27.98 -0.74
C TYR A 227 12.77 26.72 -0.10
N PHE A 228 13.04 25.72 -0.92
CA PHE A 228 13.76 24.51 -0.53
C PHE A 228 15.07 24.44 -1.35
N ALA A 229 16.19 24.38 -0.67
CA ALA A 229 17.49 24.24 -1.30
C ALA A 229 17.68 22.83 -1.90
N PRO A 230 18.56 22.64 -2.90
CA PRO A 230 18.93 21.30 -3.37
C PRO A 230 19.70 20.54 -2.30
N GLY A 231 19.69 19.21 -2.43
CA GLY A 231 20.32 18.28 -1.49
C GLY A 231 19.40 17.73 -0.43
N PRO A 232 19.90 16.85 0.45
CA PRO A 232 19.11 16.22 1.50
C PRO A 232 18.71 17.22 2.58
N GLN A 233 17.40 17.24 2.91
CA GLN A 233 16.83 18.11 3.91
C GLN A 233 15.99 17.32 4.90
N ILE A 234 16.13 17.62 6.19
CA ILE A 234 15.24 17.09 7.23
C ILE A 234 14.05 18.03 7.31
N MET A 235 12.85 17.48 7.10
CA MET A 235 11.60 18.22 7.16
C MET A 235 10.76 17.73 8.34
N ASP A 236 10.34 18.66 9.18
CA ASP A 236 9.26 18.45 10.14
C ASP A 236 7.90 18.43 9.45
N GLY A 237 6.81 18.21 10.21
CA GLY A 237 5.47 18.11 9.63
C GLY A 237 5.02 19.38 8.91
N ALA A 238 5.34 20.57 9.44
CA ALA A 238 4.96 21.83 8.82
C ALA A 238 5.72 22.08 7.51
N THR A 239 7.02 21.82 7.51
CA THR A 239 7.89 21.95 6.33
C THR A 239 7.52 20.94 5.25
N ALA A 240 7.26 19.69 5.62
CA ALA A 240 6.81 18.65 4.69
C ALA A 240 5.43 18.96 4.10
N LEU A 241 4.51 19.55 4.87
CA LEU A 241 3.23 20.01 4.36
C LEU A 241 3.42 21.12 3.31
N LYS A 242 4.28 22.12 3.58
CA LYS A 242 4.62 23.14 2.60
C LYS A 242 5.20 22.54 1.33
N TYR A 243 6.10 21.57 1.46
CA TYR A 243 6.70 20.88 0.33
C TYR A 243 5.67 20.15 -0.54
N THR A 244 4.72 19.44 0.08
CA THR A 244 3.68 18.68 -0.65
C THR A 244 2.56 19.55 -1.22
N ARG A 245 2.39 20.81 -0.75
CA ARG A 245 1.37 21.74 -1.24
C ARG A 245 1.89 22.74 -2.29
N THR A 246 3.20 22.96 -2.37
CA THR A 246 3.84 23.84 -3.37
C THR A 246 3.43 23.41 -4.77
N ARG A 247 2.99 24.36 -5.62
CA ARG A 247 2.55 24.10 -7.00
C ARG A 247 2.92 25.19 -8.01
N HIS A 248 3.16 26.42 -7.58
CA HIS A 248 3.49 27.51 -8.50
C HIS A 248 4.92 27.43 -9.03
N ALA A 249 5.74 26.53 -8.49
CA ALA A 249 7.10 26.30 -8.94
C ALA A 249 7.19 25.46 -10.21
N ASP A 250 6.23 24.53 -10.42
CA ASP A 250 6.27 23.60 -11.55
C ASP A 250 4.84 23.30 -12.10
N SER A 251 4.06 22.49 -11.43
CA SER A 251 2.70 22.14 -11.87
C SER A 251 1.98 21.33 -10.80
N ASP A 252 0.71 21.06 -11.02
CA ASP A 252 -0.06 20.10 -10.21
C ASP A 252 0.54 18.68 -10.29
N PHE A 253 1.13 18.31 -11.40
CA PHE A 253 1.80 17.01 -11.59
C PHE A 253 3.10 16.92 -10.77
N GLY A 254 3.91 17.99 -10.71
CA GLY A 254 5.07 18.06 -9.82
C GLY A 254 4.67 17.93 -8.35
N ARG A 255 3.53 18.50 -7.96
CA ARG A 255 2.97 18.31 -6.62
C ARG A 255 2.67 16.84 -6.32
N MET A 256 2.03 16.11 -7.23
CA MET A 256 1.73 14.68 -7.04
C MET A 256 3.01 13.85 -6.90
N THR A 257 4.04 14.15 -7.68
CA THR A 257 5.35 13.50 -7.55
C THR A 257 5.97 13.74 -6.17
N ARG A 258 5.89 14.97 -5.64
CA ARG A 258 6.37 15.28 -4.28
C ARG A 258 5.58 14.54 -3.20
N GLN A 259 4.27 14.38 -3.37
CA GLN A 259 3.45 13.58 -2.45
C GLN A 259 3.90 12.11 -2.42
N GLN A 260 4.24 11.53 -3.56
CA GLN A 260 4.81 10.18 -3.62
C GLN A 260 6.19 10.12 -2.93
N GLN A 261 7.06 11.10 -3.14
CA GLN A 261 8.37 11.17 -2.47
C GLN A 261 8.23 11.23 -0.94
N VAL A 262 7.27 12.01 -0.45
CA VAL A 262 7.01 12.10 1.01
C VAL A 262 6.50 10.78 1.56
N LEU A 263 5.65 10.03 0.84
CA LEU A 263 5.23 8.70 1.28
C LEU A 263 6.41 7.72 1.37
N PHE A 264 7.33 7.74 0.40
CA PHE A 264 8.58 6.97 0.51
C PHE A 264 9.39 7.36 1.74
N ALA A 265 9.56 8.66 1.98
CA ALA A 265 10.33 9.15 3.13
C ALA A 265 9.68 8.80 4.47
N ILE A 266 8.35 8.86 4.56
CA ILE A 266 7.58 8.40 5.74
C ILE A 266 7.82 6.91 5.97
N ARG A 267 7.68 6.08 4.91
CA ARG A 267 7.95 4.63 4.98
C ARG A 267 9.37 4.36 5.47
N ASP A 268 10.37 4.93 4.80
CA ASP A 268 11.77 4.69 5.14
C ASP A 268 12.11 5.15 6.56
N ARG A 269 11.46 6.21 7.04
CA ARG A 269 11.62 6.68 8.41
C ARG A 269 10.94 5.77 9.42
N ALA A 270 9.71 5.32 9.12
CA ALA A 270 8.92 4.45 10.00
C ALA A 270 9.55 3.05 10.17
N LEU A 271 10.23 2.55 9.14
CA LEU A 271 10.89 1.24 9.15
C LEU A 271 12.25 1.23 9.87
N ARG A 272 12.74 2.37 10.35
CA ARG A 272 13.99 2.40 11.13
C ARG A 272 13.75 1.82 12.53
N LEU A 273 14.72 1.07 13.03
CA LEU A 273 14.60 0.35 14.30
C LEU A 273 14.37 1.24 15.52
N ASN A 274 14.91 2.46 15.50
CA ASN A 274 14.67 3.43 16.55
C ASN A 274 13.21 3.91 16.63
N MET A 275 12.35 3.48 15.68
CA MET A 275 10.92 3.76 15.70
C MET A 275 10.11 2.71 16.45
N LEU A 276 10.63 1.50 16.68
CA LEU A 276 9.90 0.44 17.41
C LEU A 276 9.31 0.90 18.74
N PRO A 277 10.03 1.63 19.59
CA PRO A 277 9.46 2.14 20.84
C PRO A 277 8.32 3.14 20.63
N ARG A 278 8.25 3.76 19.45
CA ARG A 278 7.22 4.75 19.09
C ARG A 278 6.00 4.14 18.39
N VAL A 279 6.04 2.84 18.05
CA VAL A 279 4.91 2.17 17.38
C VAL A 279 3.58 2.34 18.13
N PRO A 280 3.49 2.17 19.46
CA PRO A 280 2.23 2.41 20.17
C PRO A 280 1.74 3.84 20.04
N GLN A 281 2.64 4.84 20.13
CA GLN A 281 2.30 6.24 19.95
C GLN A 281 1.87 6.55 18.51
N LEU A 282 2.58 6.00 17.51
CA LEU A 282 2.23 6.13 16.09
C LEU A 282 0.86 5.49 15.79
N MET A 283 0.55 4.35 16.41
CA MET A 283 -0.77 3.71 16.27
C MET A 283 -1.88 4.57 16.88
N ASP A 284 -1.71 5.06 18.11
CA ASP A 284 -2.71 5.91 18.79
C ASP A 284 -2.95 7.23 18.01
N GLN A 285 -1.89 7.91 17.61
CA GLN A 285 -1.97 9.15 16.83
C GLN A 285 -2.47 8.90 15.42
N GLY A 286 -1.98 7.83 14.77
CA GLY A 286 -2.43 7.45 13.43
C GLY A 286 -3.94 7.19 13.40
N LEU A 287 -4.47 6.45 14.37
CA LEU A 287 -5.91 6.17 14.48
C LEU A 287 -6.76 7.42 14.77
N ARG A 288 -6.17 8.48 15.34
CA ARG A 288 -6.86 9.78 15.54
C ARG A 288 -6.75 10.69 14.33
N ALA A 289 -5.61 10.66 13.64
CA ALA A 289 -5.27 11.53 12.52
C ALA A 289 -5.75 10.99 11.17
N VAL A 290 -5.94 9.67 11.07
CA VAL A 290 -6.29 8.97 9.83
C VAL A 290 -7.62 8.25 10.01
N GLN A 291 -8.60 8.58 9.17
CA GLN A 291 -9.81 7.77 9.07
C GLN A 291 -9.58 6.65 8.05
N THR A 292 -9.79 5.41 8.46
CA THR A 292 -9.58 4.24 7.61
C THR A 292 -10.58 3.14 7.94
N ASN A 293 -10.84 2.25 6.99
CA ASN A 293 -11.57 1.01 7.21
C ASN A 293 -10.64 -0.19 7.50
N LEU A 294 -9.32 0.04 7.52
CA LEU A 294 -8.35 -0.96 7.94
C LEU A 294 -8.39 -1.14 9.45
N THR A 295 -8.38 -2.38 9.90
CA THR A 295 -8.25 -2.71 11.32
C THR A 295 -6.82 -2.47 11.81
N PRO A 296 -6.58 -2.30 13.12
CA PRO A 296 -5.23 -2.17 13.66
C PRO A 296 -4.30 -3.34 13.30
N VAL A 297 -4.84 -4.56 13.21
CA VAL A 297 -4.09 -5.76 12.81
C VAL A 297 -3.67 -5.68 11.35
N GLU A 298 -4.57 -5.26 10.46
CA GLU A 298 -4.28 -5.04 9.05
C GLU A 298 -3.25 -3.91 8.84
N LEU A 299 -3.32 -2.83 9.62
CA LEU A 299 -2.32 -1.74 9.57
C LEU A 299 -0.92 -2.26 9.94
N LEU A 300 -0.80 -3.09 10.97
CA LEU A 300 0.47 -3.72 11.34
C LEU A 300 0.95 -4.71 10.27
N GLY A 301 0.02 -5.48 9.68
CA GLY A 301 0.31 -6.38 8.55
C GLY A 301 0.83 -5.61 7.32
N LEU A 302 0.23 -4.46 7.00
CA LEU A 302 0.71 -3.57 5.93
C LEU A 302 2.08 -2.98 6.26
N ALA A 303 2.34 -2.59 7.51
CA ALA A 303 3.64 -2.10 7.95
C ALA A 303 4.74 -3.16 7.78
N ARG A 304 4.43 -4.43 8.12
CA ARG A 304 5.32 -5.57 7.85
C ARG A 304 5.60 -5.72 6.37
N LEU A 305 4.55 -5.80 5.53
CA LEU A 305 4.68 -5.88 4.07
C LEU A 305 5.51 -4.72 3.49
N ALA A 306 5.26 -3.49 3.96
CA ALA A 306 6.04 -2.33 3.53
C ALA A 306 7.54 -2.47 3.84
N GLY A 307 7.89 -3.16 4.92
CA GLY A 307 9.27 -3.47 5.26
C GLY A 307 9.90 -4.57 4.41
N GLU A 308 9.08 -5.50 3.92
CA GLU A 308 9.53 -6.61 3.05
C GLU A 308 9.69 -6.19 1.58
N ILE A 309 9.12 -5.05 1.17
CA ILE A 309 9.19 -4.54 -0.20
C ILE A 309 10.41 -3.65 -0.35
N GLU A 310 11.31 -3.96 -1.26
CA GLU A 310 12.43 -3.06 -1.60
C GLU A 310 11.92 -1.79 -2.27
N THR A 311 12.56 -0.65 -2.01
CA THR A 311 12.18 0.64 -2.63
C THR A 311 12.29 0.59 -4.16
N SER A 312 13.23 -0.17 -4.70
CA SER A 312 13.40 -0.42 -6.13
C SER A 312 12.25 -1.25 -6.75
N ALA A 313 11.49 -1.97 -5.93
CA ALA A 313 10.32 -2.76 -6.34
C ALA A 313 9.00 -1.98 -6.26
N VAL A 314 9.06 -0.67 -5.99
CA VAL A 314 7.88 0.20 -5.96
C VAL A 314 7.85 1.09 -7.21
N GLY A 315 6.86 0.84 -8.06
CA GLY A 315 6.55 1.67 -9.23
C GLY A 315 5.76 2.93 -8.87
N THR A 316 5.82 3.92 -9.74
CA THR A 316 5.00 5.14 -9.62
C THR A 316 4.35 5.48 -10.96
N LEU A 317 3.09 5.89 -10.91
CA LEU A 317 2.34 6.41 -12.04
C LEU A 317 1.64 7.70 -11.62
N VAL A 318 1.86 8.76 -12.38
CA VAL A 318 1.08 10.00 -12.29
C VAL A 318 0.20 10.08 -13.55
N VAL A 319 -1.11 10.24 -13.35
CA VAL A 319 -2.05 10.42 -14.48
C VAL A 319 -1.89 11.84 -15.00
N GLU A 320 -1.05 12.02 -16.02
CA GLU A 320 -0.67 13.33 -16.55
C GLU A 320 -0.46 13.32 -18.06
N ASN A 321 -0.16 14.48 -18.63
CA ASN A 321 0.31 14.69 -20.02
C ASN A 321 -0.51 13.91 -21.08
N GLN A 322 0.06 12.85 -21.63
CA GLN A 322 -0.55 12.07 -22.70
C GLN A 322 -1.85 11.34 -22.28
N LEU A 323 -2.07 11.16 -20.97
CA LEU A 323 -3.21 10.46 -20.39
C LEU A 323 -4.43 11.38 -20.20
N VAL A 324 -4.27 12.69 -20.33
CA VAL A 324 -5.33 13.68 -20.14
C VAL A 324 -5.30 14.74 -21.23
N THR A 325 -6.45 15.36 -21.45
CA THR A 325 -6.58 16.52 -22.36
C THR A 325 -7.05 17.72 -21.51
N PRO A 326 -6.24 18.78 -21.37
CA PRO A 326 -6.67 19.98 -20.67
C PRO A 326 -7.72 20.74 -21.49
N ILE A 327 -8.78 21.18 -20.83
CA ILE A 327 -9.81 22.03 -21.40
C ILE A 327 -10.15 23.17 -20.46
N THR A 328 -10.71 24.24 -21.00
CA THR A 328 -11.27 25.34 -20.22
C THR A 328 -12.78 25.14 -20.11
N GLY A 329 -13.24 24.92 -18.89
CA GLY A 329 -14.68 24.79 -18.60
C GLY A 329 -15.37 26.15 -18.44
N ALA A 330 -16.65 26.11 -18.08
CA ALA A 330 -17.45 27.29 -17.81
C ALA A 330 -16.78 28.15 -16.71
N GLY A 331 -16.80 29.48 -16.91
CA GLY A 331 -16.17 30.41 -15.97
C GLY A 331 -14.64 30.41 -15.96
N GLY A 332 -13.97 29.84 -16.97
CA GLY A 332 -12.51 29.82 -17.08
C GLY A 332 -11.84 28.72 -16.23
N ALA A 333 -12.62 27.78 -15.68
CA ALA A 333 -12.07 26.72 -14.86
C ALA A 333 -11.22 25.74 -15.67
N SER A 334 -10.00 25.44 -15.21
CA SER A 334 -9.18 24.40 -15.80
C SER A 334 -9.71 23.01 -15.44
N LEU A 335 -9.92 22.18 -16.44
CA LEU A 335 -10.39 20.80 -16.32
C LEU A 335 -9.47 19.87 -17.10
N LEU A 336 -9.39 18.62 -16.68
CA LEU A 336 -8.60 17.58 -17.33
C LEU A 336 -9.53 16.44 -17.76
N VAL A 337 -9.74 16.29 -19.07
CA VAL A 337 -10.54 15.19 -19.61
C VAL A 337 -9.68 13.93 -19.69
N PRO A 338 -10.07 12.83 -19.01
CA PRO A 338 -9.28 11.60 -19.01
C PRO A 338 -9.40 10.84 -20.33
N LYS A 339 -8.32 10.36 -20.85
CA LYS A 339 -8.28 9.32 -21.89
C LYS A 339 -8.42 7.96 -21.20
N ARG A 340 -9.66 7.57 -20.89
CA ARG A 340 -9.96 6.45 -19.96
C ARG A 340 -9.24 5.15 -20.33
N GLU A 341 -9.20 4.77 -21.61
CA GLU A 341 -8.57 3.52 -22.04
C GLU A 341 -7.04 3.57 -21.95
N GLU A 342 -6.43 4.72 -22.23
CA GLU A 342 -4.99 4.91 -22.05
C GLU A 342 -4.61 4.87 -20.56
N ILE A 343 -5.42 5.48 -19.69
CA ILE A 343 -5.22 5.43 -18.24
C ILE A 343 -5.36 4.00 -17.74
N ARG A 344 -6.37 3.25 -18.16
CA ARG A 344 -6.55 1.84 -17.78
C ARG A 344 -5.38 0.98 -18.23
N ARG A 345 -4.86 1.20 -19.44
CA ARG A 345 -3.65 0.50 -19.93
C ARG A 345 -2.42 0.88 -19.13
N ALA A 346 -2.22 2.17 -18.84
CA ALA A 346 -1.10 2.65 -18.03
C ALA A 346 -1.13 2.07 -16.60
N ILE A 347 -2.32 2.02 -15.98
CA ILE A 347 -2.50 1.39 -14.66
C ILE A 347 -2.15 -0.10 -14.71
N ARG A 348 -2.70 -0.87 -15.67
CA ARG A 348 -2.35 -2.29 -15.81
C ARG A 348 -0.85 -2.51 -15.99
N SER A 349 -0.21 -1.70 -16.83
CA SER A 349 1.24 -1.75 -17.05
C SER A 349 2.04 -1.40 -15.79
N ALA A 350 1.61 -0.39 -15.04
CA ALA A 350 2.27 0.01 -13.79
C ALA A 350 2.10 -1.01 -12.66
N LEU A 351 0.99 -1.74 -12.64
CA LEU A 351 0.73 -2.81 -11.68
C LEU A 351 1.39 -4.13 -12.07
N ALA A 352 1.82 -4.30 -13.33
CA ALA A 352 2.55 -5.48 -13.75
C ALA A 352 3.91 -5.54 -13.06
N ASP A 353 4.27 -6.73 -12.57
CA ASP A 353 5.59 -6.92 -11.96
C ASP A 353 6.69 -6.96 -13.04
N PRO A 354 7.68 -6.04 -13.00
CA PRO A 354 8.80 -6.05 -13.93
C PRO A 354 9.62 -7.35 -13.87
N GLY A 355 9.65 -8.01 -12.71
CA GLY A 355 10.30 -9.30 -12.53
C GLY A 355 9.56 -10.41 -13.28
N LEU A 356 8.23 -10.42 -13.21
CA LEU A 356 7.39 -11.36 -13.95
C LEU A 356 7.57 -11.19 -15.47
N VAL A 357 7.61 -9.93 -15.94
CA VAL A 357 7.86 -9.62 -17.36
C VAL A 357 9.25 -10.12 -17.80
N ARG A 358 10.27 -9.96 -16.96
CA ARG A 358 11.63 -10.45 -17.25
C ARG A 358 11.75 -11.97 -17.23
N GLU A 359 11.01 -12.64 -16.33
CA GLU A 359 10.95 -14.10 -16.32
C GLU A 359 10.36 -14.65 -17.62
N ALA A 360 9.41 -13.93 -18.23
CA ALA A 360 8.70 -14.30 -19.45
C ALA A 360 8.23 -15.77 -19.44
N GLY A 361 7.77 -16.24 -18.26
CA GLY A 361 7.41 -17.63 -18.06
C GLY A 361 6.17 -18.02 -18.87
N ARG A 362 6.25 -19.19 -19.52
CA ARG A 362 5.18 -19.76 -20.35
C ARG A 362 4.37 -20.77 -19.54
N VAL A 363 3.08 -20.51 -19.44
CA VAL A 363 2.14 -21.40 -18.74
C VAL A 363 1.29 -22.15 -19.77
N GLU A 364 1.27 -23.48 -19.71
CA GLU A 364 0.35 -24.31 -20.50
C GLU A 364 -0.77 -24.84 -19.62
N ILE A 365 -2.01 -24.72 -20.10
CA ILE A 365 -3.18 -25.30 -19.45
C ILE A 365 -3.60 -26.53 -20.24
N VAL A 366 -3.60 -27.70 -19.58
CA VAL A 366 -4.08 -28.93 -20.13
C VAL A 366 -5.41 -29.29 -19.48
N SER A 367 -6.40 -29.62 -20.31
CA SER A 367 -7.75 -29.97 -19.85
C SER A 367 -8.35 -31.04 -20.74
N SER A 368 -9.33 -31.79 -20.22
CA SER A 368 -10.18 -32.63 -21.05
C SER A 368 -11.05 -31.78 -22.00
N PRO A 369 -11.54 -32.35 -23.13
CA PRO A 369 -12.44 -31.64 -24.03
C PRO A 369 -13.71 -31.14 -23.34
N THR A 370 -14.21 -31.85 -22.33
CA THR A 370 -15.39 -31.47 -21.54
C THR A 370 -15.16 -30.28 -20.65
N SER A 371 -13.92 -30.00 -20.25
CA SER A 371 -13.51 -28.89 -19.40
C SER A 371 -12.98 -27.67 -20.19
N SER A 372 -13.15 -27.64 -21.51
CA SER A 372 -12.59 -26.61 -22.39
C SER A 372 -13.05 -25.19 -22.02
N ARG A 373 -14.30 -25.01 -21.57
CA ARG A 373 -14.80 -23.69 -21.10
C ARG A 373 -14.10 -23.24 -19.84
N LEU A 374 -13.86 -24.13 -18.89
CA LEU A 374 -13.12 -23.85 -17.67
C LEU A 374 -11.67 -23.51 -17.98
N ALA A 375 -11.04 -24.25 -18.89
CA ALA A 375 -9.67 -23.96 -19.33
C ALA A 375 -9.55 -22.58 -20.00
N GLN A 376 -10.58 -22.14 -20.73
CA GLN A 376 -10.63 -20.76 -21.27
C GLN A 376 -10.67 -19.73 -20.15
N GLN A 377 -11.56 -19.91 -19.17
CA GLN A 377 -11.67 -18.99 -18.03
C GLN A 377 -10.36 -18.91 -17.22
N VAL A 378 -9.70 -20.05 -17.02
CA VAL A 378 -8.38 -20.12 -16.38
C VAL A 378 -7.33 -19.37 -17.21
N ALA A 379 -7.31 -19.58 -18.53
CA ALA A 379 -6.38 -18.89 -19.41
C ALA A 379 -6.59 -17.37 -19.39
N ASP A 380 -7.83 -16.91 -19.48
CA ASP A 380 -8.18 -15.49 -19.45
C ASP A 380 -7.76 -14.85 -18.10
N ARG A 381 -7.96 -15.57 -17.00
CA ARG A 381 -7.54 -15.11 -15.67
C ARG A 381 -6.02 -14.97 -15.56
N LEU A 382 -5.27 -15.99 -15.98
CA LEU A 382 -3.81 -15.98 -15.95
C LEU A 382 -3.23 -14.92 -16.91
N ALA A 383 -3.82 -14.76 -18.09
CA ALA A 383 -3.44 -13.70 -19.02
C ALA A 383 -3.74 -12.31 -18.44
N GLY A 384 -4.81 -12.17 -17.66
CA GLY A 384 -5.13 -10.95 -16.90
C GLY A 384 -4.08 -10.58 -15.87
N GLU A 385 -3.38 -11.58 -15.31
CA GLU A 385 -2.23 -11.40 -14.40
C GLU A 385 -0.91 -11.10 -15.13
N GLY A 386 -0.91 -11.02 -16.46
CA GLY A 386 0.26 -10.71 -17.28
C GLY A 386 1.08 -11.92 -17.68
N LEU A 387 0.57 -13.14 -17.51
CA LEU A 387 1.26 -14.37 -17.91
C LEU A 387 1.07 -14.71 -19.40
N GLN A 388 2.08 -15.34 -20.00
CA GLN A 388 1.99 -15.95 -21.33
C GLN A 388 1.34 -17.33 -21.22
N VAL A 389 0.12 -17.47 -21.76
CA VAL A 389 -0.70 -18.66 -21.56
C VAL A 389 -1.02 -19.34 -22.89
N ALA A 390 -0.78 -20.64 -22.97
CA ALA A 390 -1.25 -21.53 -24.02
C ALA A 390 -2.25 -22.53 -23.46
N ARG A 391 -3.14 -23.07 -24.33
CA ARG A 391 -4.10 -24.12 -23.94
C ARG A 391 -3.90 -25.33 -24.82
N ARG A 392 -3.98 -26.50 -24.21
CA ARG A 392 -4.00 -27.81 -24.89
C ARG A 392 -5.19 -28.62 -24.39
N SER A 393 -5.99 -29.11 -25.31
CA SER A 393 -7.04 -30.09 -25.00
C SER A 393 -6.52 -31.47 -25.29
N GLU A 394 -6.69 -32.39 -24.35
CA GLU A 394 -6.20 -33.76 -24.46
C GLU A 394 -7.35 -34.75 -24.29
N THR A 395 -7.55 -35.60 -25.29
CA THR A 395 -8.54 -36.69 -25.25
C THR A 395 -8.00 -37.85 -24.44
N GLY A 396 -8.81 -38.38 -23.51
CA GLY A 396 -8.35 -39.48 -22.63
C GLY A 396 -7.47 -39.02 -21.47
N LEU A 397 -7.55 -37.72 -21.11
CA LEU A 397 -6.85 -37.19 -19.92
C LEU A 397 -7.39 -37.87 -18.65
N GLU A 398 -6.63 -38.86 -18.17
CA GLU A 398 -6.90 -39.56 -16.91
C GLU A 398 -6.16 -38.85 -15.76
N THR A 399 -6.77 -37.85 -15.17
CA THR A 399 -6.26 -37.21 -13.96
C THR A 399 -7.39 -37.09 -12.95
N GLU A 400 -7.16 -37.61 -11.76
CA GLU A 400 -8.15 -37.51 -10.66
C GLU A 400 -8.08 -36.15 -9.95
N THR A 401 -6.93 -35.48 -10.02
CA THR A 401 -6.68 -34.24 -9.29
C THR A 401 -5.92 -33.25 -10.15
N THR A 402 -6.19 -31.94 -9.86
CA THR A 402 -5.44 -30.83 -10.46
C THR A 402 -4.00 -30.85 -9.99
N ALA A 403 -3.07 -30.70 -10.93
CA ALA A 403 -1.63 -30.69 -10.68
C ALA A 403 -0.91 -29.57 -11.44
N VAL A 404 0.20 -29.12 -10.89
CA VAL A 404 1.08 -28.10 -11.49
C VAL A 404 2.46 -28.73 -11.68
N ALA A 405 2.90 -28.89 -12.92
CA ALA A 405 4.24 -29.37 -13.24
C ALA A 405 5.17 -28.20 -13.55
N LEU A 406 6.31 -28.14 -12.86
CA LEU A 406 7.36 -27.14 -13.03
C LEU A 406 8.51 -27.74 -13.83
N PHE A 407 8.75 -27.26 -15.06
CA PHE A 407 9.80 -27.70 -15.95
C PHE A 407 11.05 -26.81 -15.87
N THR A 408 10.86 -25.52 -15.55
CA THR A 408 11.93 -24.53 -15.43
C THR A 408 11.68 -23.66 -14.21
N GLU A 409 12.74 -23.30 -13.49
CA GLU A 409 12.63 -22.39 -12.35
C GLU A 409 12.16 -20.99 -12.78
N LYS A 410 10.88 -20.73 -12.54
CA LYS A 410 10.20 -19.45 -12.77
C LYS A 410 9.40 -19.08 -11.53
N PRO A 411 10.08 -18.67 -10.43
CA PRO A 411 9.43 -18.54 -9.12
C PRO A 411 8.29 -17.50 -9.09
N ARG A 412 8.42 -16.39 -9.82
CA ARG A 412 7.36 -15.36 -9.89
C ARG A 412 6.18 -15.85 -10.71
N THR A 413 6.44 -16.47 -11.86
CA THR A 413 5.40 -17.07 -12.72
C THR A 413 4.63 -18.15 -11.97
N LEU A 414 5.33 -19.01 -11.23
CA LEU A 414 4.72 -20.05 -10.40
C LEU A 414 3.86 -19.42 -9.30
N ALA A 415 4.39 -18.43 -8.55
CA ALA A 415 3.68 -17.78 -7.46
C ALA A 415 2.38 -17.11 -7.94
N VAL A 416 2.42 -16.41 -9.08
CA VAL A 416 1.24 -15.80 -9.69
C VAL A 416 0.24 -16.85 -10.16
N THR A 417 0.72 -17.94 -10.78
CA THR A 417 -0.13 -19.05 -11.25
C THR A 417 -0.89 -19.68 -10.08
N LEU A 418 -0.18 -20.04 -9.00
CA LEU A 418 -0.81 -20.64 -7.82
C LEU A 418 -1.82 -19.70 -7.17
N ARG A 419 -1.46 -18.44 -6.96
CA ARG A 419 -2.35 -17.42 -6.41
C ARG A 419 -3.63 -17.26 -7.24
N ALA A 420 -3.47 -17.03 -8.55
CA ALA A 420 -4.61 -16.78 -9.44
C ALA A 420 -5.58 -17.97 -9.52
N LEU A 421 -5.09 -19.16 -9.30
CA LEU A 421 -5.88 -20.40 -9.34
C LEU A 421 -6.30 -20.91 -7.96
N GLY A 422 -5.88 -20.25 -6.88
CA GLY A 422 -6.18 -20.69 -5.51
C GLY A 422 -5.56 -22.06 -5.18
N LEU A 423 -4.41 -22.38 -5.79
CA LEU A 423 -3.71 -23.65 -5.59
C LEU A 423 -2.58 -23.46 -4.58
N GLY A 424 -2.39 -24.46 -3.72
CA GLY A 424 -1.27 -24.50 -2.80
C GLY A 424 -0.02 -25.16 -3.42
N SER A 425 1.12 -24.97 -2.76
CA SER A 425 2.40 -25.55 -3.20
C SER A 425 2.43 -27.09 -3.18
N GLU A 426 1.52 -27.74 -2.44
CA GLU A 426 1.38 -29.19 -2.41
C GLU A 426 0.92 -29.77 -3.75
N LYS A 427 0.34 -28.96 -4.63
CA LYS A 427 -0.05 -29.35 -5.99
C LYS A 427 1.11 -29.30 -6.99
N VAL A 428 2.27 -28.70 -6.60
CA VAL A 428 3.43 -28.53 -7.47
C VAL A 428 4.30 -29.79 -7.47
N ARG A 429 4.73 -30.18 -8.66
CA ARG A 429 5.70 -31.27 -8.89
C ARG A 429 6.77 -30.80 -9.87
N GLU A 430 8.02 -31.04 -9.57
CA GLU A 430 9.11 -30.85 -10.53
C GLU A 430 9.00 -31.89 -11.63
N ALA A 431 9.22 -31.50 -12.87
CA ALA A 431 9.23 -32.34 -14.04
C ALA A 431 10.52 -32.09 -14.84
N PRO A 432 11.09 -33.14 -15.49
CA PRO A 432 12.26 -32.94 -16.30
C PRO A 432 11.97 -31.99 -17.46
N ALA A 433 12.89 -31.05 -17.68
CA ALA A 433 12.81 -30.11 -18.80
C ALA A 433 12.92 -30.92 -20.12
N ASP A 434 12.02 -30.63 -21.04
CA ASP A 434 12.00 -31.23 -22.39
C ASP A 434 12.06 -30.10 -23.42
N ASP A 435 12.71 -30.33 -24.56
CA ASP A 435 12.82 -29.31 -25.61
C ASP A 435 11.42 -28.94 -26.13
N GLY A 436 11.07 -27.65 -25.93
CA GLY A 436 9.77 -27.12 -26.33
C GLY A 436 8.69 -27.20 -25.24
N ALA A 437 8.96 -27.80 -24.07
CA ALA A 437 8.02 -27.77 -22.94
C ALA A 437 7.73 -26.33 -22.47
N PRO A 438 6.54 -26.09 -21.90
CA PRO A 438 6.27 -24.86 -21.19
C PRO A 438 7.14 -24.77 -19.93
N ASP A 439 7.27 -23.59 -19.33
CA ASP A 439 7.95 -23.48 -18.05
C ASP A 439 7.10 -24.08 -16.91
N ILE A 440 5.79 -23.91 -17.02
CA ILE A 440 4.80 -24.43 -16.06
C ILE A 440 3.63 -25.08 -16.83
N ARG A 441 3.18 -26.24 -16.40
CA ARG A 441 1.97 -26.88 -16.92
C ARG A 441 0.96 -27.07 -15.81
N VAL A 442 -0.24 -26.54 -16.01
CA VAL A 442 -1.39 -26.76 -15.13
C VAL A 442 -2.31 -27.76 -15.78
N THR A 443 -2.46 -28.92 -15.18
CA THR A 443 -3.42 -29.94 -15.61
C THR A 443 -4.66 -29.83 -14.75
N LEU A 444 -5.80 -29.54 -15.39
CA LEU A 444 -7.08 -29.36 -14.69
C LEU A 444 -7.75 -30.70 -14.48
N GLY A 445 -7.90 -31.09 -13.23
CA GLY A 445 -8.69 -32.27 -12.82
C GLY A 445 -10.16 -31.89 -12.53
N PRO A 446 -11.00 -32.91 -12.29
CA PRO A 446 -12.40 -32.72 -11.91
C PRO A 446 -12.57 -32.04 -10.53
N ASP A 447 -11.54 -32.02 -9.71
CA ASP A 447 -11.49 -31.38 -8.39
C ASP A 447 -11.31 -29.85 -8.49
N PHE A 448 -11.02 -29.30 -9.68
CA PHE A 448 -10.72 -27.89 -9.82
C PHE A 448 -11.98 -27.02 -9.89
N GLN A 449 -11.99 -26.01 -9.03
CA GLN A 449 -12.98 -24.93 -9.08
C GLN A 449 -12.24 -23.60 -9.15
N LEU A 450 -12.56 -22.80 -10.18
CA LEU A 450 -11.96 -21.47 -10.29
C LEU A 450 -12.47 -20.58 -9.15
N PRO A 451 -11.58 -19.99 -8.34
CA PRO A 451 -11.98 -19.06 -7.28
C PRO A 451 -12.83 -17.92 -7.82
N ALA A 452 -13.82 -17.46 -7.08
CA ALA A 452 -14.58 -16.28 -7.45
C ALA A 452 -13.61 -15.09 -7.62
N SER A 453 -13.86 -14.25 -8.62
CA SER A 453 -13.12 -13.01 -8.78
C SER A 453 -13.45 -12.09 -7.61
N SER A 454 -12.44 -11.78 -6.80
CA SER A 454 -12.56 -10.83 -5.68
C SER A 454 -12.76 -9.39 -6.15
#